data_8532a7363a488f14c770dfe0798b2631
#
_entry.id   8532a7363a488f14c770dfe0798b2631
#
_cell.length_a   1.000
_cell.length_b   1.000
_cell.length_c   1.000
_cell.angle_alpha   90.00
_cell.angle_beta   90.00
_cell.angle_gamma   90.00
#
_symmetry.space_group_name_H-M   'P 1'
#
loop_
_entity.id
_entity.type
_entity.pdbx_description
1 polymer ?
#
loop_
_entity_poly.entity_id
_entity_poly.type
_entity_poly.pdbx_seq_one_letter_code
_entity_poly.pdbx_strand_id
1 'polypeptide(L)'
;MKYSWTTARGAKIDLDIDVKVITEETLWNDGNEVTVPCHKWQYTINSLIVNGREMKAGAYKQQIGRWPENVHYAFGVYVMANGKKQQAFVEIPDEIESEIYGEERAYQKAKVEKELAVGEEYEKHYNAVMDMMNK
;
A
#
# COMPACT_ATOMS: atom_id res chain seq x y z
N MET A 1 0.75 5.37 -16.33
CA MET A 1 0.11 4.10 -16.75
C MET A 1 -1.40 4.28 -16.72
N LYS A 2 -2.07 3.80 -17.74
CA LYS A 2 -3.53 3.95 -17.92
C LYS A 2 -4.23 2.62 -17.79
N TYR A 3 -5.31 2.60 -17.01
CA TYR A 3 -6.14 1.43 -16.76
C TYR A 3 -7.60 1.78 -16.96
N SER A 4 -8.40 0.82 -17.41
CA SER A 4 -9.85 0.98 -17.56
C SER A 4 -10.55 -0.29 -17.11
N TRP A 5 -11.66 -0.13 -16.40
CA TRP A 5 -12.49 -1.26 -15.97
C TRP A 5 -13.92 -0.81 -15.70
N THR A 6 -14.80 -1.78 -15.53
CA THR A 6 -16.18 -1.54 -15.11
C THR A 6 -16.40 -2.19 -13.75
N THR A 7 -16.95 -1.44 -12.81
CA THR A 7 -17.22 -1.95 -11.46
C THR A 7 -18.44 -2.91 -11.48
N ALA A 8 -18.61 -3.66 -10.38
CA ALA A 8 -19.75 -4.56 -10.23
C ALA A 8 -21.11 -3.84 -10.35
N ARG A 9 -21.15 -2.54 -10.03
CA ARG A 9 -22.37 -1.71 -10.16
C ARG A 9 -22.54 -1.06 -11.53
N GLY A 10 -21.64 -1.37 -12.46
CA GLY A 10 -21.71 -0.85 -13.84
C GLY A 10 -21.06 0.51 -14.06
N ALA A 11 -20.32 1.05 -13.10
CA ALA A 11 -19.58 2.30 -13.30
C ALA A 11 -18.33 2.05 -14.15
N LYS A 12 -18.13 2.88 -15.17
CA LYS A 12 -16.95 2.83 -16.02
C LYS A 12 -15.84 3.69 -15.43
N ILE A 13 -14.68 3.09 -15.19
CA ILE A 13 -13.53 3.75 -14.56
C ILE A 13 -12.38 3.85 -15.55
N ASP A 14 -11.82 5.04 -15.67
CA ASP A 14 -10.58 5.30 -16.40
C ASP A 14 -9.58 5.94 -15.44
N LEU A 15 -8.44 5.29 -15.24
CA LEU A 15 -7.40 5.69 -14.30
C LEU A 15 -6.08 5.95 -15.02
N ASP A 16 -5.45 7.07 -14.69
CA ASP A 16 -4.05 7.33 -15.04
C ASP A 16 -3.25 7.52 -13.75
N ILE A 17 -2.34 6.59 -13.48
CA ILE A 17 -1.55 6.56 -12.26
C ILE A 17 -0.07 6.29 -12.58
N ASP A 18 0.82 7.01 -11.90
CA ASP A 18 2.25 6.79 -11.96
C ASP A 18 2.77 6.26 -10.61
N VAL A 19 3.71 5.32 -10.70
CA VAL A 19 4.36 4.70 -9.54
C VAL A 19 5.85 5.02 -9.60
N LYS A 20 6.37 5.57 -8.51
CA LYS A 20 7.79 5.88 -8.36
C LYS A 20 8.36 5.21 -7.13
N VAL A 21 9.51 4.55 -7.28
CA VAL A 21 10.25 3.98 -6.16
C VAL A 21 11.27 5.01 -5.67
N ILE A 22 11.22 5.33 -4.38
CA ILE A 22 12.14 6.25 -3.72
C ILE A 22 13.14 5.41 -2.92
N THR A 23 14.42 5.58 -3.23
CA THR A 23 15.51 4.81 -2.62
C THR A 23 16.36 5.60 -1.64
N GLU A 24 16.19 6.93 -1.60
CA GLU A 24 16.89 7.81 -0.68
C GLU A 24 15.93 8.87 -0.13
N GLU A 25 16.11 9.21 1.13
CA GLU A 25 15.32 10.23 1.82
C GLU A 25 16.24 11.20 2.54
N THR A 26 15.95 12.51 2.45
CA THR A 26 16.67 13.55 3.16
C THR A 26 15.97 13.88 4.45
N LEU A 27 16.70 13.75 5.56
CA LEU A 27 16.21 14.02 6.93
C LEU A 27 17.05 15.12 7.59
N TRP A 28 16.46 15.84 8.52
CA TRP A 28 17.18 16.79 9.38
C TRP A 28 17.66 16.09 10.64
N ASN A 29 18.97 16.21 10.91
CA ASN A 29 19.58 15.70 12.13
C ASN A 29 20.54 16.75 12.68
N ASP A 30 20.26 17.25 13.88
CA ASP A 30 21.05 18.29 14.57
C ASP A 30 21.32 19.53 13.70
N GLY A 31 20.33 19.98 12.92
CA GLY A 31 20.43 21.13 12.05
C GLY A 31 21.14 20.86 10.71
N ASN A 32 21.52 19.62 10.42
CA ASN A 32 22.15 19.22 9.19
C ASN A 32 21.24 18.31 8.36
N GLU A 33 21.30 18.45 7.02
CA GLU A 33 20.66 17.53 6.11
C GLU A 33 21.46 16.23 6.01
N VAL A 34 20.79 15.10 6.23
CA VAL A 34 21.36 13.77 6.11
C VAL A 34 20.54 12.96 5.12
N THR A 35 21.22 12.38 4.12
CA THR A 35 20.58 11.47 3.17
C THR A 35 20.71 10.05 3.67
N VAL A 36 19.57 9.37 3.85
CA VAL A 36 19.51 7.98 4.32
C VAL A 36 18.89 7.09 3.26
N PRO A 37 19.33 5.84 3.13
CA PRO A 37 18.71 4.88 2.23
C PRO A 37 17.32 4.51 2.71
N CYS A 38 16.39 4.37 1.79
CA CYS A 38 15.04 3.92 2.07
C CYS A 38 14.52 3.09 0.87
N HIS A 39 13.35 2.51 1.03
CA HIS A 39 12.67 1.82 -0.05
C HIS A 39 11.17 2.04 0.09
N LYS A 40 10.66 3.03 -0.65
CA LYS A 40 9.26 3.48 -0.56
C LYS A 40 8.66 3.62 -1.95
N TRP A 41 7.37 3.37 -2.06
CA TRP A 41 6.59 3.59 -3.28
C TRP A 41 5.75 4.85 -3.15
N GLN A 42 5.84 5.69 -4.16
CA GLN A 42 5.02 6.90 -4.26
C GLN A 42 4.05 6.72 -5.44
N TYR A 43 2.76 6.89 -5.15
CA TYR A 43 1.69 6.76 -6.13
C TYR A 43 1.13 8.14 -6.43
N THR A 44 1.08 8.49 -7.72
CA THR A 44 0.52 9.75 -8.18
C THR A 44 -0.65 9.48 -9.12
N ILE A 45 -1.85 9.88 -8.71
CA ILE A 45 -3.04 9.75 -9.54
C ILE A 45 -3.12 11.02 -10.40
N ASN A 46 -2.86 10.86 -11.71
CA ASN A 46 -2.91 11.95 -12.66
C ASN A 46 -4.35 12.28 -13.04
N SER A 47 -5.18 11.25 -13.24
CA SER A 47 -6.61 11.42 -13.46
C SER A 47 -7.38 10.17 -13.03
N LEU A 48 -8.59 10.38 -12.52
CA LEU A 48 -9.57 9.34 -12.27
C LEU A 48 -10.90 9.80 -12.84
N ILE A 49 -11.41 9.07 -13.83
CA ILE A 49 -12.66 9.38 -14.51
C ILE A 49 -13.67 8.29 -14.19
N VAL A 50 -14.82 8.69 -13.68
CA VAL A 50 -15.92 7.78 -13.35
C VAL A 50 -17.12 8.15 -14.19
N ASN A 51 -17.55 7.24 -15.07
CA ASN A 51 -18.66 7.48 -16.01
C ASN A 51 -18.47 8.76 -16.84
N GLY A 52 -17.23 9.02 -17.31
CA GLY A 52 -16.89 10.20 -18.09
C GLY A 52 -16.68 11.49 -17.32
N ARG A 53 -16.82 11.47 -15.99
CA ARG A 53 -16.60 12.64 -15.13
C ARG A 53 -15.28 12.52 -14.38
N GLU A 54 -14.44 13.54 -14.48
CA GLU A 54 -13.20 13.60 -13.71
C GLU A 54 -13.48 13.82 -12.22
N MET A 55 -12.82 13.00 -11.39
CA MET A 55 -12.96 13.03 -9.95
C MET A 55 -11.62 13.33 -9.29
N LYS A 56 -11.64 14.06 -8.19
CA LYS A 56 -10.47 14.16 -7.30
C LYS A 56 -10.40 12.90 -6.44
N ALA A 57 -9.27 12.21 -6.49
CA ALA A 57 -9.09 10.97 -5.76
C ALA A 57 -7.78 10.95 -4.98
N GLY A 58 -7.81 10.30 -3.83
CA GLY A 58 -6.64 9.91 -3.07
C GLY A 58 -6.47 8.40 -3.09
N ALA A 59 -5.25 7.92 -3.15
CA ALA A 59 -4.99 6.50 -2.97
C ALA A 59 -5.30 6.13 -1.52
N TYR A 60 -6.13 5.12 -1.36
CA TYR A 60 -6.56 4.67 -0.04
C TYR A 60 -6.23 3.18 0.12
N LYS A 61 -5.58 2.84 1.23
CA LYS A 61 -5.22 1.47 1.56
C LYS A 61 -6.20 0.92 2.58
N GLN A 62 -7.03 -0.02 2.17
CA GLN A 62 -7.94 -0.72 3.08
C GLN A 62 -7.36 -2.08 3.43
N GLN A 63 -7.15 -2.31 4.72
CA GLN A 63 -6.72 -3.60 5.22
C GLN A 63 -7.94 -4.44 5.60
N ILE A 64 -8.08 -5.59 4.94
CA ILE A 64 -9.09 -6.59 5.28
C ILE A 64 -8.34 -7.84 5.75
N GLY A 65 -8.56 -8.25 7.01
CA GLY A 65 -7.87 -9.39 7.59
C GLY A 65 -6.48 -9.04 8.12
N ARG A 66 -5.53 -9.97 8.02
CA ARG A 66 -4.17 -9.79 8.52
C ARG A 66 -3.22 -9.30 7.44
N TRP A 67 -2.48 -8.26 7.75
CA TRP A 67 -1.34 -7.83 6.95
C TRP A 67 -0.27 -8.94 6.91
N PRO A 68 0.39 -9.24 5.78
CA PRO A 68 0.25 -8.58 4.46
C PRO A 68 -0.72 -9.26 3.49
N GLU A 69 -1.40 -10.34 3.88
CA GLU A 69 -2.11 -11.24 2.97
C GLU A 69 -3.42 -10.68 2.42
N ASN A 70 -4.14 -9.91 3.25
CA ASN A 70 -5.48 -9.41 2.94
C ASN A 70 -5.54 -7.88 2.88
N VAL A 71 -4.51 -7.25 2.29
CA VAL A 71 -4.51 -5.80 2.07
C VAL A 71 -5.08 -5.52 0.68
N HIS A 72 -6.18 -4.77 0.65
CA HIS A 72 -6.81 -4.31 -0.59
C HIS A 72 -6.71 -2.79 -0.69
N TYR A 73 -6.63 -2.30 -1.91
CA TYR A 73 -6.52 -0.89 -2.22
C TYR A 73 -7.79 -0.41 -2.92
N ALA A 74 -8.25 0.76 -2.54
CA ALA A 74 -9.38 1.41 -3.17
C ALA A 74 -9.10 2.90 -3.29
N PHE A 75 -9.77 3.59 -4.21
CA PHE A 75 -9.68 5.03 -4.34
C PHE A 75 -10.84 5.70 -3.61
N GLY A 76 -10.53 6.59 -2.67
CA GLY A 76 -11.54 7.44 -2.05
C GLY A 76 -11.87 8.61 -2.96
N VAL A 77 -13.14 8.80 -3.26
CA VAL A 77 -13.64 9.93 -4.04
C VAL A 77 -14.77 10.63 -3.26
N TYR A 78 -14.93 11.92 -3.50
CA TYR A 78 -16.04 12.66 -2.92
C TYR A 78 -17.15 12.84 -3.94
N VAL A 79 -18.36 12.48 -3.54
CA VAL A 79 -19.56 12.62 -4.33
C VAL A 79 -20.60 13.45 -3.57
N MET A 80 -21.46 14.19 -4.31
CA MET A 80 -22.57 14.90 -3.72
C MET A 80 -23.78 13.97 -3.67
N ALA A 81 -24.30 13.72 -2.48
CA ALA A 81 -25.53 12.95 -2.29
C ALA A 81 -26.43 13.67 -1.29
N ASN A 82 -27.67 13.90 -1.66
CA ASN A 82 -28.67 14.62 -0.83
C ASN A 82 -28.18 15.98 -0.34
N GLY A 83 -27.46 16.73 -1.20
CA GLY A 83 -26.92 18.05 -0.89
C GLY A 83 -25.71 18.03 0.06
N LYS A 84 -25.21 16.85 0.43
CA LYS A 84 -24.05 16.69 1.30
C LYS A 84 -22.87 16.02 0.57
N LYS A 85 -21.67 16.44 0.93
CA LYS A 85 -20.44 15.82 0.43
C LYS A 85 -20.20 14.51 1.17
N GLN A 86 -20.18 13.39 0.43
CA GLN A 86 -19.95 12.05 0.98
C GLN A 86 -18.75 11.41 0.33
N GLN A 87 -18.03 10.60 1.10
CA GLN A 87 -16.93 9.80 0.60
C GLN A 87 -17.46 8.48 0.06
N ALA A 88 -17.02 8.13 -1.16
CA ALA A 88 -17.28 6.84 -1.77
C ALA A 88 -15.94 6.19 -2.13
N PHE A 89 -15.94 4.87 -2.30
CA PHE A 89 -14.73 4.13 -2.67
C PHE A 89 -14.93 3.47 -4.04
N VAL A 90 -13.91 3.62 -4.89
CA VAL A 90 -13.84 2.95 -6.18
C VAL A 90 -13.01 1.69 -6.00
N GLU A 91 -13.62 0.53 -6.20
CA GLU A 91 -12.94 -0.76 -6.13
C GLU A 91 -12.02 -0.94 -7.32
N ILE A 92 -10.85 -1.55 -7.05
CA ILE A 92 -9.85 -1.87 -8.07
C ILE A 92 -9.87 -3.38 -8.29
N PRO A 93 -10.04 -3.87 -9.55
CA PRO A 93 -9.94 -5.29 -9.83
C PRO A 93 -8.59 -5.88 -9.41
N ASP A 94 -8.57 -7.11 -8.95
CA ASP A 94 -7.37 -7.78 -8.44
C ASP A 94 -6.21 -7.76 -9.44
N GLU A 95 -6.49 -7.94 -10.72
CA GLU A 95 -5.48 -7.92 -11.78
C GLU A 95 -4.79 -6.55 -11.89
N ILE A 96 -5.58 -5.47 -11.84
CA ILE A 96 -5.07 -4.09 -11.91
C ILE A 96 -4.38 -3.72 -10.61
N GLU A 97 -4.94 -4.11 -9.47
CA GLU A 97 -4.33 -3.93 -8.16
C GLU A 97 -2.94 -4.56 -8.09
N SER A 98 -2.79 -5.77 -8.61
CA SER A 98 -1.50 -6.47 -8.65
C SER A 98 -0.48 -5.77 -9.55
N GLU A 99 -0.89 -5.19 -10.66
CA GLU A 99 0.01 -4.42 -11.52
C GLU A 99 0.49 -3.12 -10.86
N ILE A 100 -0.40 -2.41 -10.17
CA ILE A 100 -0.08 -1.13 -9.55
C ILE A 100 0.70 -1.32 -8.25
N TYR A 101 0.24 -2.20 -7.36
CA TYR A 101 0.73 -2.33 -5.99
C TYR A 101 1.48 -3.63 -5.72
N GLY A 102 1.61 -4.51 -6.72
CA GLY A 102 2.19 -5.85 -6.52
C GLY A 102 3.63 -5.84 -6.06
N GLU A 103 4.46 -4.93 -6.56
CA GLU A 103 5.87 -4.82 -6.14
C GLU A 103 6.01 -4.39 -4.69
N GLU A 104 5.26 -3.37 -4.28
CA GLU A 104 5.25 -2.93 -2.88
C GLU A 104 4.77 -4.03 -1.95
N ARG A 105 3.69 -4.72 -2.33
CA ARG A 105 3.12 -5.82 -1.54
C ARG A 105 4.13 -6.96 -1.40
N ALA A 106 4.79 -7.36 -2.47
CA ALA A 106 5.82 -8.39 -2.45
C ALA A 106 7.01 -8.01 -1.57
N TYR A 107 7.46 -6.77 -1.64
CA TYR A 107 8.53 -6.25 -0.80
C TYR A 107 8.15 -6.27 0.68
N GLN A 108 6.97 -5.79 1.04
CA GLN A 108 6.50 -5.76 2.42
C GLN A 108 6.31 -7.17 2.98
N LYS A 109 5.79 -8.09 2.17
CA LYS A 109 5.65 -9.50 2.55
C LYS A 109 7.00 -10.15 2.83
N ALA A 110 7.98 -9.96 1.97
CA ALA A 110 9.33 -10.49 2.15
C ALA A 110 10.00 -9.92 3.41
N LYS A 111 9.80 -8.64 3.69
CA LYS A 111 10.31 -7.97 4.89
C LYS A 111 9.72 -8.56 6.17
N VAL A 112 8.40 -8.78 6.21
CA VAL A 112 7.71 -9.39 7.35
C VAL A 112 8.20 -10.84 7.57
N GLU A 113 8.31 -11.63 6.52
CA GLU A 113 8.82 -13.01 6.61
C GLU A 113 10.25 -13.05 7.15
N LYS A 114 11.11 -12.14 6.73
CA LYS A 114 12.49 -12.01 7.23
C LYS A 114 12.53 -11.66 8.71
N GLU A 115 11.70 -10.72 9.15
CA GLU A 115 11.61 -10.34 10.57
C GLU A 115 11.10 -11.49 11.44
N LEU A 116 10.13 -12.27 10.96
CA LEU A 116 9.63 -13.46 11.65
C LEU A 116 10.71 -14.55 11.76
N ALA A 117 11.47 -14.79 10.71
CA ALA A 117 12.57 -15.77 10.73
C ALA A 117 13.65 -15.39 11.75
N VAL A 118 14.02 -14.12 11.83
CA VAL A 118 14.97 -13.62 12.84
C VAL A 118 14.42 -13.82 14.25
N GLY A 119 13.14 -13.53 14.48
CA GLY A 119 12.47 -13.74 15.76
C GLY A 119 12.47 -15.20 16.20
N GLU A 120 12.19 -16.13 15.27
CA GLU A 120 12.22 -17.56 15.54
C GLU A 120 13.63 -18.05 15.91
N GLU A 121 14.66 -17.62 15.21
CA GLU A 121 16.05 -17.94 15.55
C GLU A 121 16.44 -17.42 16.92
N TYR A 122 16.02 -16.22 17.28
CA TYR A 122 16.26 -15.64 18.59
C TYR A 122 15.60 -16.46 19.71
N GLU A 123 14.36 -16.88 19.54
CA GLU A 123 13.65 -17.74 20.48
C GLU A 123 14.36 -19.08 20.69
N LYS A 124 14.80 -19.71 19.62
CA LYS A 124 15.56 -20.98 19.71
C LYS A 124 16.84 -20.82 20.52
N HIS A 125 17.57 -19.74 20.27
CA HIS A 125 18.80 -19.46 21.02
C HIS A 125 18.52 -19.21 22.50
N TYR A 126 17.50 -18.42 22.80
CA TYR A 126 17.06 -18.13 24.16
C TYR A 126 16.68 -19.41 24.91
N ASN A 127 15.88 -20.27 24.31
CA ASN A 127 15.46 -21.54 24.89
C ASN A 127 16.65 -22.49 25.15
N ALA A 128 17.60 -22.54 24.23
CA ALA A 128 18.80 -23.35 24.39
C ALA A 128 19.65 -22.88 25.60
N VAL A 129 19.80 -21.58 25.78
CA VAL A 129 20.50 -20.99 26.92
C VAL A 129 19.78 -21.30 28.23
N MET A 130 18.47 -21.16 28.27
CA MET A 130 17.65 -21.45 29.45
C MET A 130 17.72 -22.93 29.85
N ASP A 131 17.69 -23.83 28.87
CA ASP A 131 17.86 -25.27 29.13
C ASP A 131 19.22 -25.60 29.73
N MET A 132 20.29 -24.95 29.31
CA MET A 132 21.61 -25.10 29.87
C MET A 132 21.69 -24.62 31.32
N MET A 133 20.96 -23.57 31.66
CA MET A 133 20.96 -23.02 33.04
C MET A 133 20.15 -23.86 34.01
N ASN A 134 19.19 -24.64 33.53
CA ASN A 134 18.33 -25.49 34.37
C ASN A 134 18.83 -26.92 34.59
N LYS A 135 19.99 -27.23 34.04
CA LYS A 135 20.62 -28.56 34.25
C LYS A 135 21.52 -28.60 35.49
#